data_df390b43ba6468b474a73a1fa32a34ff
#
_entry.id   df390b43ba6468b474a73a1fa32a34ff
#
_cell.length_a   1.000
_cell.length_b   1.000
_cell.length_c   1.000
_cell.angle_alpha   90.00
_cell.angle_beta   90.00
_cell.angle_gamma   90.00
#
_symmetry.space_group_name_H-M   'P 1'
#
loop_
_entity.id
_entity.type
_entity.pdbx_description
1 polymer ?
#
loop_
_entity_poly.entity_id
_entity_poly.type
_entity_poly.pdbx_seq_one_letter_code
_entity_poly.pdbx_strand_id
1 'polypeptide(L)'
;LSEKALSILEDSEREFASSEFVKLEVIPKAFYNQQLKEAEFYETFFYTVSYWASDLNKIIQDAYQIGCQCGLAAMDALHLAAALSIGAEEFITTEKLTKPMFRVSGINVISILD
;
A
#
# COMPACT_ATOMS: atom_id res chain seq x y z
N LEU A 1 2.02 -16.71 -2.65
CA LEU A 1 0.91 -15.77 -2.37
C LEU A 1 -0.24 -16.48 -1.69
N SER A 2 -0.87 -15.82 -0.74
CA SER A 2 -2.07 -16.35 -0.09
C SER A 2 -3.25 -16.40 -1.06
N GLU A 3 -4.25 -17.22 -0.73
CA GLU A 3 -5.47 -17.28 -1.55
C GLU A 3 -6.19 -15.93 -1.57
N LYS A 4 -6.18 -15.23 -0.45
CA LYS A 4 -6.78 -13.88 -0.36
C LYS A 4 -6.10 -12.91 -1.30
N ALA A 5 -4.76 -12.91 -1.34
CA ALA A 5 -3.99 -12.05 -2.23
C ALA A 5 -4.27 -12.36 -3.70
N LEU A 6 -4.26 -13.65 -4.06
CA LEU A 6 -4.56 -14.07 -5.43
C LEU A 6 -5.97 -13.67 -5.85
N SER A 7 -6.94 -13.86 -4.96
CA SER A 7 -8.33 -13.49 -5.23
C SER A 7 -8.46 -12.02 -5.58
N ILE A 8 -7.73 -11.16 -4.86
CA ILE A 8 -7.74 -9.72 -5.13
C ILE A 8 -7.05 -9.39 -6.45
N LEU A 9 -5.87 -9.97 -6.69
CA LEU A 9 -5.09 -9.70 -7.90
C LEU A 9 -5.78 -10.18 -9.18
N GLU A 10 -6.54 -11.26 -9.10
CA GLU A 10 -7.22 -11.84 -10.24
C GLU A 10 -8.64 -11.28 -10.48
N ASP A 11 -9.12 -10.43 -9.59
CA ASP A 11 -10.44 -9.83 -9.71
C ASP A 11 -10.44 -8.76 -10.80
N SER A 12 -11.10 -9.04 -11.92
CA SER A 12 -11.15 -8.14 -13.07
C SER A 12 -11.94 -6.85 -12.81
N GLU A 13 -12.73 -6.80 -11.76
CA GLU A 13 -13.51 -5.62 -11.38
C GLU A 13 -12.67 -4.61 -10.58
N ARG A 14 -11.47 -4.99 -10.17
CA ARG A 14 -10.59 -4.12 -9.39
C ARG A 14 -9.65 -3.33 -10.28
N GLU A 15 -9.44 -2.08 -9.92
CA GLU A 15 -8.35 -1.26 -10.44
C GLU A 15 -7.33 -1.07 -9.34
N PHE A 16 -6.05 -1.11 -9.69
CA PHE A 16 -4.97 -1.04 -8.70
C PHE A 16 -4.32 0.32 -8.70
N ALA A 17 -3.96 0.76 -7.50
CA ALA A 17 -3.26 2.01 -7.26
C ALA A 17 -2.03 1.74 -6.40
N SER A 18 -1.01 2.56 -6.53
CA SER A 18 0.19 2.45 -5.70
C SER A 18 0.93 3.78 -5.66
N SER A 19 2.14 3.76 -5.11
CA SER A 19 2.99 4.95 -5.00
C SER A 19 4.45 4.56 -5.08
N GLU A 20 5.31 5.56 -5.30
CA GLU A 20 6.76 5.36 -5.25
C GLU A 20 7.22 4.91 -3.87
N PHE A 21 6.48 5.24 -2.81
CA PHE A 21 6.80 4.79 -1.46
C PHE A 21 6.70 3.27 -1.35
N VAL A 22 5.69 2.66 -1.97
CA VAL A 22 5.54 1.20 -1.99
C VAL A 22 6.69 0.57 -2.78
N LYS A 23 7.00 1.12 -3.97
CA LYS A 23 8.14 0.63 -4.76
C LYS A 23 9.44 0.67 -3.98
N LEU A 24 9.69 1.79 -3.30
CA LEU A 24 10.90 1.98 -2.49
C LEU A 24 10.99 0.97 -1.35
N GLU A 25 9.86 0.60 -0.78
CA GLU A 25 9.83 -0.37 0.31
C GLU A 25 10.12 -1.80 -0.16
N VAL A 26 9.53 -2.21 -1.28
CA VAL A 26 9.53 -3.64 -1.66
C VAL A 26 10.61 -4.02 -2.66
N ILE A 27 10.94 -3.17 -3.64
CA ILE A 27 11.87 -3.54 -4.70
C ILE A 27 13.32 -3.60 -4.24
N PRO A 28 13.88 -2.56 -3.59
CA PRO A 28 15.27 -2.61 -3.16
C PRO A 28 15.56 -3.79 -2.22
N LYS A 29 14.64 -4.07 -1.30
CA LYS A 29 14.78 -5.17 -0.34
C LYS A 29 14.82 -6.52 -1.04
N ALA A 30 13.97 -6.70 -2.05
CA ALA A 30 13.93 -7.94 -2.81
C ALA A 30 15.25 -8.17 -3.57
N PHE A 31 15.80 -7.13 -4.18
CA PHE A 31 17.09 -7.23 -4.88
C PHE A 31 18.24 -7.46 -3.91
N TYR A 32 18.29 -6.72 -2.81
CA TYR A 32 19.36 -6.87 -1.83
C TYR A 32 19.43 -8.29 -1.28
N ASN A 33 18.27 -8.89 -1.02
CA ASN A 33 18.17 -10.25 -0.49
C ASN A 33 18.19 -11.33 -1.59
N GLN A 34 18.49 -10.94 -2.83
CA GLN A 34 18.57 -11.84 -3.98
C GLN A 34 17.28 -12.64 -4.23
N GLN A 35 16.15 -12.05 -3.89
CA GLN A 35 14.82 -12.61 -4.14
C GLN A 35 14.34 -12.16 -5.53
N LEU A 36 15.00 -12.67 -6.57
CA LEU A 36 14.79 -12.16 -7.93
C LEU A 36 13.40 -12.43 -8.48
N LYS A 37 12.80 -13.57 -8.11
CA LYS A 37 11.42 -13.87 -8.52
C LYS A 37 10.43 -12.93 -7.86
N GLU A 38 10.67 -12.59 -6.60
CA GLU A 38 9.85 -11.63 -5.87
C GLU A 38 9.96 -10.24 -6.48
N ALA A 39 11.18 -9.81 -6.81
CA ALA A 39 11.41 -8.53 -7.48
C ALA A 39 10.68 -8.46 -8.82
N GLU A 40 10.76 -9.52 -9.62
CA GLU A 40 10.06 -9.62 -10.90
C GLU A 40 8.54 -9.53 -10.72
N PHE A 41 8.01 -10.21 -9.70
CA PHE A 41 6.59 -10.14 -9.38
C PHE A 41 6.16 -8.70 -9.07
N TYR A 42 6.93 -7.98 -8.24
CA TYR A 42 6.61 -6.60 -7.91
C TYR A 42 6.65 -5.70 -9.15
N GLU A 43 7.68 -5.84 -9.98
CA GLU A 43 7.79 -5.04 -11.20
C GLU A 43 6.61 -5.29 -12.13
N THR A 44 6.21 -6.54 -12.29
CA THR A 44 5.05 -6.91 -13.10
C THR A 44 3.77 -6.31 -12.52
N PHE A 45 3.60 -6.40 -11.20
CA PHE A 45 2.44 -5.80 -10.53
C PHE A 45 2.37 -4.30 -10.80
N PHE A 46 3.50 -3.58 -10.66
CA PHE A 46 3.51 -2.13 -10.87
C PHE A 46 3.14 -1.72 -12.29
N TYR A 47 3.39 -2.59 -13.26
CA TYR A 47 2.93 -2.36 -14.63
C TYR A 47 1.41 -2.36 -14.75
N THR A 48 0.72 -3.09 -13.88
CA THR A 48 -0.74 -3.17 -13.91
C THR A 48 -1.43 -2.04 -13.16
N VAL A 49 -0.66 -1.23 -12.43
CA VAL A 49 -1.21 -0.13 -11.63
C VAL A 49 -1.75 0.97 -12.54
N SER A 50 -3.02 1.32 -12.33
CA SER A 50 -3.71 2.33 -13.13
C SER A 50 -3.57 3.73 -12.54
N TYR A 51 -3.40 3.84 -11.23
CA TYR A 51 -3.37 5.13 -10.53
C TYR A 51 -2.15 5.22 -9.63
N TRP A 52 -1.37 6.29 -9.81
CA TRP A 52 -0.18 6.56 -8.99
C TRP A 52 -0.42 7.79 -8.13
N ALA A 53 -0.19 7.64 -6.83
CA ALA A 53 -0.22 8.75 -5.90
C ALA A 53 1.10 9.51 -6.00
N SER A 54 1.10 10.70 -6.59
CA SER A 54 2.30 11.44 -6.91
C SER A 54 2.38 12.86 -6.35
N ASP A 55 1.33 13.33 -5.69
CA ASP A 55 1.33 14.65 -5.05
C ASP A 55 2.06 14.58 -3.70
N LEU A 56 3.39 14.65 -3.76
CA LEU A 56 4.25 14.42 -2.60
C LEU A 56 3.99 15.40 -1.46
N ASN A 57 3.81 16.67 -1.75
CA ASN A 57 3.58 17.68 -0.72
C ASN A 57 2.29 17.41 0.05
N LYS A 58 1.23 17.12 -0.67
CA LYS A 58 -0.06 16.79 -0.05
C LYS A 58 0.04 15.50 0.78
N ILE A 59 0.67 14.48 0.23
CA ILE A 59 0.84 13.19 0.91
C ILE A 59 1.58 13.37 2.22
N ILE A 60 2.68 14.13 2.22
CA ILE A 60 3.48 14.36 3.42
C ILE A 60 2.67 15.12 4.47
N GLN A 61 1.95 16.18 4.07
CA GLN A 61 1.11 16.94 4.99
C GLN A 61 0.01 16.07 5.61
N ASP A 62 -0.67 15.29 4.79
CA ASP A 62 -1.75 14.42 5.28
C ASP A 62 -1.20 13.29 6.16
N ALA A 63 0.01 12.80 5.86
CA ALA A 63 0.67 11.78 6.68
C ALA A 63 0.95 12.30 8.10
N TYR A 64 1.36 13.56 8.25
CA TYR A 64 1.51 14.18 9.57
C TYR A 64 0.21 14.11 10.36
N GLN A 65 -0.89 14.50 9.74
CA GLN A 65 -2.18 14.51 10.42
C GLN A 65 -2.63 13.10 10.81
N ILE A 66 -2.56 12.17 9.89
CA ILE A 66 -2.98 10.79 10.13
C ILE A 66 -2.10 10.16 11.21
N GLY A 67 -0.80 10.40 11.14
CA GLY A 67 0.15 9.89 12.13
C GLY A 67 -0.15 10.38 13.53
N CYS A 68 -0.48 11.68 13.67
CA CYS A 68 -0.85 12.27 14.96
C CYS A 68 -2.18 11.74 15.47
N GLN A 69 -3.16 11.58 14.60
CA GLN A 69 -4.50 11.17 14.99
C GLN A 69 -4.60 9.68 15.32
N CYS A 70 -3.88 8.85 14.60
CA CYS A 70 -4.02 7.40 14.69
C CYS A 70 -2.82 6.68 15.27
N GLY A 71 -1.71 7.41 15.52
CA GLY A 71 -0.51 6.82 16.09
C GLY A 71 0.26 5.94 15.11
N LEU A 72 0.29 6.31 13.83
CA LEU A 72 0.95 5.52 12.79
C LEU A 72 2.45 5.74 12.77
N ALA A 73 3.19 4.69 12.43
CA ALA A 73 4.58 4.82 12.04
C ALA A 73 4.69 5.59 10.72
N ALA A 74 5.85 6.21 10.48
CA ALA A 74 6.02 7.14 9.35
C ALA A 74 5.67 6.52 7.98
N MET A 75 6.17 5.33 7.67
CA MET A 75 5.90 4.71 6.37
C MET A 75 4.44 4.30 6.23
N ASP A 76 3.82 3.80 7.28
CA ASP A 76 2.39 3.47 7.26
C ASP A 76 1.55 4.72 7.01
N ALA A 77 1.90 5.83 7.65
CA ALA A 77 1.23 7.10 7.44
C ALA A 77 1.36 7.58 5.98
N LEU A 78 2.55 7.46 5.39
CA LEU A 78 2.78 7.83 4.00
C LEU A 78 1.96 6.96 3.03
N HIS A 79 1.93 5.65 3.27
CA HIS A 79 1.16 4.74 2.42
C HIS A 79 -0.33 5.06 2.45
N LEU A 80 -0.88 5.29 3.63
CA LEU A 80 -2.30 5.58 3.77
C LEU A 80 -2.66 6.97 3.25
N ALA A 81 -1.81 7.96 3.49
CA ALA A 81 -2.00 9.29 2.93
C ALA A 81 -1.95 9.25 1.40
N ALA A 82 -1.04 8.46 0.82
CA ALA A 82 -0.97 8.29 -0.62
C ALA A 82 -2.26 7.69 -1.18
N ALA A 83 -2.77 6.63 -0.54
CA ALA A 83 -4.02 5.99 -0.96
C ALA A 83 -5.20 6.95 -0.89
N LEU A 84 -5.31 7.71 0.19
CA LEU A 84 -6.37 8.71 0.36
C LEU A 84 -6.28 9.82 -0.68
N SER A 85 -5.06 10.23 -1.07
CA SER A 85 -4.85 11.32 -2.02
C SER A 85 -5.43 11.06 -3.40
N ILE A 86 -5.59 9.81 -3.78
CA ILE A 86 -6.13 9.40 -5.08
C ILE A 86 -7.51 8.75 -4.97
N GLY A 87 -8.13 8.86 -3.80
CA GLY A 87 -9.49 8.36 -3.61
C GLY A 87 -9.61 6.84 -3.63
N ALA A 88 -8.58 6.10 -3.23
CA ALA A 88 -8.66 4.66 -3.15
C ALA A 88 -9.75 4.25 -2.15
N GLU A 89 -10.54 3.26 -2.50
CA GLU A 89 -11.62 2.78 -1.65
C GLU A 89 -11.10 1.80 -0.58
N GLU A 90 -10.08 1.04 -0.93
CA GLU A 90 -9.52 0.00 -0.07
C GLU A 90 -8.00 0.07 -0.05
N PHE A 91 -7.44 -0.16 1.12
CA PHE A 91 -6.00 -0.31 1.31
C PHE A 91 -5.73 -1.75 1.75
N ILE A 92 -4.99 -2.48 0.90
CA ILE A 92 -4.72 -3.91 1.14
C ILE A 92 -3.36 -4.03 1.82
N THR A 93 -3.31 -4.77 2.92
CA THR A 93 -2.10 -4.94 3.70
C THR A 93 -1.97 -6.36 4.23
N THR A 94 -0.74 -6.76 4.57
CA THR A 94 -0.48 -8.01 5.28
C THR A 94 -0.37 -7.81 6.80
N GLU A 95 -0.61 -6.58 7.28
CA GLU A 95 -0.50 -6.27 8.70
C GLU A 95 -1.64 -6.89 9.51
N LYS A 96 -1.37 -7.12 10.81
CA LYS A 96 -2.36 -7.64 11.74
C LYS A 96 -3.43 -6.59 12.03
N LEU A 97 -4.64 -7.04 12.32
CA LEU A 97 -5.78 -6.16 12.60
C LEU A 97 -5.59 -5.28 13.84
N THR A 98 -4.60 -5.57 14.67
CA THR A 98 -4.28 -4.77 15.86
C THR A 98 -3.43 -3.54 15.56
N LYS A 99 -2.94 -3.40 14.33
CA LYS A 99 -2.09 -2.27 13.95
C LYS A 99 -2.88 -0.97 13.85
N PRO A 100 -2.23 0.16 14.18
CA PRO A 100 -2.90 1.48 14.15
C PRO A 100 -3.50 1.88 12.81
N MET A 101 -3.00 1.33 11.68
CA MET A 101 -3.52 1.69 10.36
C MET A 101 -5.02 1.38 10.21
N PHE A 102 -5.54 0.42 10.98
CA PHE A 102 -6.97 0.08 10.93
C PHE A 102 -7.86 1.13 11.60
N ARG A 103 -7.27 2.14 12.25
CA ARG A 103 -8.00 3.26 12.87
C ARG A 103 -8.25 4.40 11.88
N VAL A 104 -7.63 4.38 10.73
CA VAL A 104 -7.73 5.48 9.76
C VAL A 104 -9.12 5.49 9.14
N SER A 105 -9.76 6.67 9.13
CA SER A 105 -11.05 6.86 8.49
C SER A 105 -10.90 7.30 7.04
N GLY A 106 -11.96 7.14 6.26
CA GLY A 106 -11.99 7.56 4.87
C GLY A 106 -11.50 6.51 3.88
N ILE A 107 -11.04 5.38 4.37
CA ILE A 107 -10.60 4.27 3.52
C ILE A 107 -10.82 2.97 4.30
N ASN A 108 -11.14 1.90 3.59
CA ASN A 108 -11.33 0.59 4.20
C ASN A 108 -10.01 -0.18 4.16
N VAL A 109 -9.39 -0.37 5.32
CA VAL A 109 -8.12 -1.10 5.45
C VAL A 109 -8.43 -2.58 5.59
N ILE A 110 -7.91 -3.39 4.67
CA ILE A 110 -8.21 -4.82 4.59
C ILE A 110 -6.93 -5.62 4.75
N SER A 111 -6.91 -6.51 5.74
CA SER A 111 -5.78 -7.42 5.93
C SER A 111 -5.98 -8.69 5.10
N ILE A 112 -4.94 -9.08 4.37
CA ILE A 112 -4.88 -10.36 3.69
C ILE A 112 -4.00 -11.37 4.44
N LEU A 113 -3.67 -11.04 5.68
CA LEU A 113 -2.95 -11.95 6.56
C LEU A 113 -3.86 -13.13 6.93
N ASP A 114 -3.36 -14.31 6.77
CA ASP A 114 -4.08 -15.54 7.11
C ASP A 114 -4.03 -15.85 8.60
#